data_9aeffc10810ab90c84b75ccefcc74f3b
#
_entry.id   9aeffc10810ab90c84b75ccefcc74f3b
#
_cell.length_a   1.000
_cell.length_b   1.000
_cell.length_c   1.000
_cell.angle_alpha   90.00
_cell.angle_beta   90.00
_cell.angle_gamma   90.00
#
_symmetry.space_group_name_H-M   'P 1'
#
loop_
_entity.id
_entity.type
_entity.pdbx_description
1 polymer ?
#
loop_
_entity_poly.entity_id
_entity_poly.type
_entity_poly.pdbx_seq_one_letter_code
_entity_poly.pdbx_strand_id
1 'polypeptide(L)'
;MMTLATLTLVPALAALAPNVTDLGVPQSGAHSTEISVLTYNIRGLPWPLASGRAKALKAIGAELATMRRDGRQPDVVLIQEGFRGEVGDLVKASGYRYWARGPSRSERVSGMGPENGRRYATVRYPSFGEGWGKFTSAGLHVLSDAPITDVEDTPYRYCAGLDCLANKGVMLARLALPGAPGEIDIVNTHLNSRRAAKVPIARSLRAHNLQTEELMTFINAHRDVDRPLLVGGDFNVRDAPDRYDYRSAERPYQVVSEFCNRAANPCEGQALDNPAARPWLRSQDLQAFASAGPVTVRPIRIETLFGVSKSGSRLSDHDGYLVRYRLSWDPAVVAAASPRPPVELRPQLRRGLGVKVIWRR
;
A
#
# COMPACT_ATOMS: atom_id res chain seq x y z
N MET A 1 31.02 -63.83 13.66
CA MET A 1 31.60 -62.62 13.08
C MET A 1 30.52 -61.54 13.07
N MET A 2 30.54 -60.63 14.07
CA MET A 2 29.61 -59.50 14.17
C MET A 2 30.28 -58.25 13.62
N THR A 3 29.75 -57.67 12.60
CA THR A 3 30.22 -56.41 12.04
C THR A 3 29.52 -55.24 12.74
N LEU A 4 30.30 -54.43 13.47
CA LEU A 4 29.86 -53.16 14.05
C LEU A 4 29.71 -52.14 12.93
N ALA A 5 28.53 -51.55 12.82
CA ALA A 5 28.28 -50.37 12.00
C ALA A 5 28.51 -49.12 12.84
N THR A 6 29.49 -48.34 12.45
CA THR A 6 29.75 -47.02 13.05
C THR A 6 28.77 -45.96 12.53
N LEU A 7 27.93 -45.44 13.40
CA LEU A 7 27.10 -44.25 13.13
C LEU A 7 27.98 -42.97 13.23
N THR A 8 28.16 -42.30 12.11
CA THR A 8 28.75 -40.94 12.12
C THR A 8 27.67 -39.90 12.39
N LEU A 9 27.71 -39.24 13.54
CA LEU A 9 26.92 -38.05 13.84
C LEU A 9 27.45 -36.88 13.00
N VAL A 10 26.59 -36.31 12.16
CA VAL A 10 26.82 -35.02 11.51
C VAL A 10 26.24 -33.92 12.43
N PRO A 11 27.00 -32.93 12.85
CA PRO A 11 26.45 -31.84 13.65
C PRO A 11 25.60 -30.94 12.77
N ALA A 12 24.35 -30.75 13.16
CA ALA A 12 23.46 -29.76 12.58
C ALA A 12 24.00 -28.35 12.90
N LEU A 13 24.44 -27.60 11.90
CA LEU A 13 24.67 -26.16 12.03
C LEU A 13 23.30 -25.50 12.26
N ALA A 14 23.07 -25.08 13.49
CA ALA A 14 21.98 -24.17 13.83
C ALA A 14 22.30 -22.81 13.19
N ALA A 15 21.55 -22.44 12.16
CA ALA A 15 21.56 -21.08 11.62
C ALA A 15 21.07 -20.12 12.71
N LEU A 16 21.95 -19.30 13.22
CA LEU A 16 21.63 -18.19 14.11
C LEU A 16 20.76 -17.20 13.33
N ALA A 17 19.46 -17.19 13.63
CA ALA A 17 18.58 -16.10 13.23
C ALA A 17 19.14 -14.79 13.86
N PRO A 18 19.19 -13.67 13.12
CA PRO A 18 19.62 -12.42 13.70
C PRO A 18 18.64 -12.03 14.81
N ASN A 19 19.18 -11.89 16.02
CA ASN A 19 18.45 -11.37 17.17
C ASN A 19 17.96 -9.96 16.84
N VAL A 20 16.65 -9.82 16.63
CA VAL A 20 15.96 -8.52 16.64
C VAL A 20 15.79 -8.13 18.12
N THR A 21 16.87 -7.73 18.73
CA THR A 21 16.88 -7.04 20.02
C THR A 21 17.63 -5.75 19.81
N ASP A 22 16.92 -4.69 19.59
CA ASP A 22 17.07 -3.41 20.26
C ASP A 22 16.07 -2.40 19.67
N LEU A 23 14.89 -2.32 20.27
CA LEU A 23 14.03 -1.16 20.07
C LEU A 23 14.58 -0.05 20.98
N GLY A 24 15.70 0.55 20.54
CA GLY A 24 16.40 1.58 21.26
C GLY A 24 15.48 2.74 21.67
N VAL A 25 15.51 3.05 22.95
CA VAL A 25 15.08 4.35 23.49
C VAL A 25 15.78 5.43 22.66
N PRO A 26 15.11 6.53 22.24
CA PRO A 26 15.75 7.59 21.49
C PRO A 26 16.97 8.10 22.25
N GLN A 27 18.16 7.92 21.66
CA GLN A 27 19.38 8.49 22.22
C GLN A 27 19.27 10.03 22.14
N SER A 28 19.75 10.70 23.14
CA SER A 28 19.83 12.17 23.19
C SER A 28 20.64 12.66 21.99
N GLY A 29 19.97 13.19 20.96
CA GLY A 29 20.59 13.61 19.70
C GLY A 29 19.84 13.12 18.45
N ALA A 30 18.93 12.18 18.56
CA ALA A 30 18.15 11.69 17.41
C ALA A 30 17.20 12.77 16.88
N HIS A 31 17.28 13.04 15.58
CA HIS A 31 16.30 13.84 14.88
C HIS A 31 15.08 13.00 14.53
N SER A 32 13.92 13.61 14.45
CA SER A 32 12.71 12.93 13.98
C SER A 32 11.76 13.86 13.24
N THR A 33 10.97 13.27 12.35
CA THR A 33 9.82 13.91 11.70
C THR A 33 8.64 12.95 11.71
N GLU A 34 7.45 13.48 11.51
CA GLU A 34 6.25 12.65 11.44
C GLU A 34 5.60 12.78 10.06
N ILE A 35 4.92 11.72 9.64
CA ILE A 35 4.11 11.69 8.45
C ILE A 35 2.82 10.93 8.74
N SER A 36 1.71 11.46 8.28
CA SER A 36 0.40 10.83 8.36
C SER A 36 -0.05 10.34 6.99
N VAL A 37 -0.39 9.04 6.91
CA VAL A 37 -0.83 8.39 5.66
C VAL A 37 -2.23 7.86 5.84
N LEU A 38 -3.13 8.28 4.97
CA LEU A 38 -4.50 7.79 4.88
C LEU A 38 -4.62 6.79 3.72
N THR A 39 -5.07 5.58 3.99
CA THR A 39 -5.51 4.61 2.98
C THR A 39 -7.03 4.64 2.92
N TYR A 40 -7.61 4.83 1.72
CA TYR A 40 -9.06 4.94 1.57
C TYR A 40 -9.56 4.44 0.20
N ASN A 41 -10.28 3.34 0.22
CA ASN A 41 -11.08 2.91 -0.92
C ASN A 41 -12.32 3.80 -0.99
N ILE A 42 -12.40 4.67 -2.01
CA ILE A 42 -13.45 5.69 -2.15
C ILE A 42 -14.67 5.19 -2.91
N ARG A 43 -14.71 3.91 -3.30
CA ARG A 43 -15.81 3.31 -4.09
C ARG A 43 -16.22 4.15 -5.31
N GLY A 44 -15.26 4.63 -6.07
CA GLY A 44 -15.50 5.45 -7.26
C GLY A 44 -15.98 4.66 -8.48
N LEU A 45 -16.84 3.66 -8.30
CA LEU A 45 -17.35 2.79 -9.34
C LEU A 45 -18.22 3.57 -10.33
N PRO A 46 -18.14 3.30 -11.66
CA PRO A 46 -19.01 3.93 -12.66
C PRO A 46 -20.45 3.42 -12.56
N TRP A 47 -21.39 4.21 -13.07
CA TRP A 47 -22.74 3.73 -13.31
C TRP A 47 -22.74 2.62 -14.39
N PRO A 48 -23.55 1.55 -14.30
CA PRO A 48 -24.60 1.28 -13.30
C PRO A 48 -24.10 0.53 -12.04
N LEU A 49 -22.81 0.26 -11.88
CA LEU A 49 -22.26 -0.49 -10.76
C LEU A 49 -22.46 0.21 -9.41
N ALA A 50 -22.47 1.55 -9.41
CA ALA A 50 -22.81 2.34 -8.24
C ALA A 50 -23.48 3.67 -8.65
N SER A 51 -24.40 4.16 -7.80
CA SER A 51 -25.09 5.45 -7.95
C SER A 51 -24.60 6.47 -6.92
N GLY A 52 -24.86 7.77 -7.15
CA GLY A 52 -24.54 8.83 -6.17
C GLY A 52 -23.05 9.09 -5.96
N ARG A 53 -22.16 8.44 -6.71
CA ARG A 53 -20.72 8.49 -6.45
C ARG A 53 -20.09 9.86 -6.71
N ALA A 54 -20.53 10.60 -7.71
CA ALA A 54 -20.07 11.97 -7.96
C ALA A 54 -20.28 12.88 -6.72
N LYS A 55 -21.46 12.80 -6.08
CA LYS A 55 -21.77 13.55 -4.85
C LYS A 55 -20.86 13.11 -3.69
N ALA A 56 -20.66 11.79 -3.53
CA ALA A 56 -19.81 11.27 -2.47
C ALA A 56 -18.33 11.68 -2.66
N LEU A 57 -17.80 11.60 -3.88
CA LEU A 57 -16.43 12.03 -4.17
C LEU A 57 -16.21 13.53 -3.90
N LYS A 58 -17.19 14.36 -4.29
CA LYS A 58 -17.18 15.79 -3.95
C LYS A 58 -17.19 16.02 -2.45
N ALA A 59 -17.99 15.25 -1.69
CA ALA A 59 -18.04 15.34 -0.22
C ALA A 59 -16.72 14.90 0.43
N ILE A 60 -16.07 13.84 -0.08
CA ILE A 60 -14.73 13.42 0.39
C ILE A 60 -13.71 14.55 0.20
N GLY A 61 -13.69 15.17 -0.99
CA GLY A 61 -12.79 16.28 -1.27
C GLY A 61 -13.04 17.50 -0.34
N ALA A 62 -14.30 17.82 -0.07
CA ALA A 62 -14.68 18.90 0.83
C ALA A 62 -14.28 18.60 2.30
N GLU A 63 -14.42 17.34 2.73
CA GLU A 63 -14.00 16.92 4.07
C GLU A 63 -12.48 17.02 4.24
N LEU A 64 -11.71 16.55 3.27
CA LEU A 64 -10.25 16.72 3.26
C LEU A 64 -9.86 18.21 3.31
N ALA A 65 -10.57 19.08 2.58
CA ALA A 65 -10.36 20.52 2.64
C ALA A 65 -10.71 21.11 4.01
N THR A 66 -11.73 20.58 4.68
CA THR A 66 -12.08 20.97 6.05
C THR A 66 -10.97 20.56 7.03
N MET A 67 -10.51 19.31 6.93
CA MET A 67 -9.39 18.83 7.73
C MET A 67 -8.12 19.66 7.53
N ARG A 68 -7.88 20.16 6.30
CA ARG A 68 -6.76 21.08 6.01
C ARG A 68 -6.91 22.40 6.78
N ARG A 69 -8.09 23.02 6.75
CA ARG A 69 -8.34 24.26 7.49
C ARG A 69 -8.16 24.08 9.00
N ASP A 70 -8.49 22.88 9.49
CA ASP A 70 -8.36 22.53 10.91
C ASP A 70 -6.95 22.05 11.29
N GLY A 71 -5.99 22.01 10.36
CA GLY A 71 -4.63 21.51 10.59
C GLY A 71 -4.55 20.00 10.87
N ARG A 72 -5.55 19.22 10.43
CA ARG A 72 -5.68 17.77 10.66
C ARG A 72 -5.62 16.94 9.39
N GLN A 73 -5.35 17.57 8.25
CA GLN A 73 -5.29 16.85 6.98
C GLN A 73 -4.14 15.83 6.98
N PRO A 74 -4.37 14.60 6.49
CA PRO A 74 -3.29 13.64 6.23
C PRO A 74 -2.24 14.24 5.28
N ASP A 75 -0.96 13.97 5.52
CA ASP A 75 0.13 14.42 4.64
C ASP A 75 0.08 13.70 3.29
N VAL A 76 -0.35 12.43 3.31
CA VAL A 76 -0.51 11.57 2.12
C VAL A 76 -1.84 10.85 2.14
N VAL A 77 -2.49 10.75 0.98
CA VAL A 77 -3.70 9.92 0.79
C VAL A 77 -3.47 8.90 -0.31
N LEU A 78 -3.65 7.63 0.02
CA LEU A 78 -3.64 6.48 -0.87
C LEU A 78 -5.08 6.11 -1.22
N ILE A 79 -5.49 6.39 -2.46
CA ILE A 79 -6.85 6.13 -2.93
C ILE A 79 -6.89 4.84 -3.72
N GLN A 80 -7.93 4.02 -3.47
CA GLN A 80 -8.33 2.88 -4.29
C GLN A 80 -9.73 3.13 -4.85
N GLU A 81 -10.07 2.43 -5.93
CA GLU A 81 -11.31 2.59 -6.71
C GLU A 81 -11.57 4.02 -7.23
N GLY A 82 -10.54 4.79 -7.43
CA GLY A 82 -10.64 6.10 -8.07
C GLY A 82 -10.82 5.99 -9.60
N PHE A 83 -11.84 5.28 -10.07
CA PHE A 83 -12.03 4.97 -11.49
C PHE A 83 -12.64 6.12 -12.29
N ARG A 84 -13.30 7.06 -11.64
CA ARG A 84 -14.10 8.11 -12.27
C ARG A 84 -13.30 9.39 -12.49
N GLY A 85 -13.73 10.18 -13.49
CA GLY A 85 -13.15 11.50 -13.77
C GLY A 85 -13.28 12.48 -12.61
N GLU A 86 -14.35 12.37 -11.81
CA GLU A 86 -14.63 13.20 -10.65
C GLU A 86 -13.57 13.10 -9.52
N VAL A 87 -12.67 12.14 -9.59
CA VAL A 87 -11.48 12.11 -8.71
C VAL A 87 -10.62 13.36 -8.92
N GLY A 88 -10.57 13.89 -10.15
CA GLY A 88 -9.91 15.17 -10.41
C GLY A 88 -10.52 16.33 -9.63
N ASP A 89 -11.84 16.36 -9.47
CA ASP A 89 -12.53 17.38 -8.67
C ASP A 89 -12.28 17.19 -7.17
N LEU A 90 -12.24 15.93 -6.70
CA LEU A 90 -11.86 15.59 -5.32
C LEU A 90 -10.45 16.12 -5.02
N VAL A 91 -9.48 15.81 -5.88
CA VAL A 91 -8.09 16.26 -5.73
C VAL A 91 -8.02 17.78 -5.70
N LYS A 92 -8.72 18.45 -6.64
CA LYS A 92 -8.77 19.91 -6.67
C LYS A 92 -9.35 20.51 -5.41
N ALA A 93 -10.45 19.95 -4.91
CA ALA A 93 -11.12 20.46 -3.72
C ALA A 93 -10.27 20.24 -2.46
N SER A 94 -9.57 19.10 -2.33
CA SER A 94 -8.78 18.75 -1.15
C SER A 94 -7.55 19.62 -0.92
N GLY A 95 -7.04 20.27 -2.00
CA GLY A 95 -5.92 21.21 -1.92
C GLY A 95 -4.53 20.58 -1.84
N TYR A 96 -4.38 19.27 -2.10
CA TYR A 96 -3.05 18.64 -2.20
C TYR A 96 -2.25 19.22 -3.35
N ARG A 97 -0.97 19.43 -3.12
CA ARG A 97 -0.06 20.04 -4.10
C ARG A 97 0.39 19.06 -5.18
N TYR A 98 0.55 17.80 -4.80
CA TYR A 98 1.08 16.74 -5.66
C TYR A 98 0.08 15.61 -5.78
N TRP A 99 -0.03 15.08 -6.98
CA TRP A 99 -0.94 14.00 -7.31
C TRP A 99 -0.36 13.10 -8.39
N ALA A 100 -0.33 11.81 -8.14
CA ALA A 100 0.05 10.77 -9.07
C ALA A 100 -1.06 9.75 -9.27
N ARG A 101 -1.05 9.08 -10.42
CA ARG A 101 -2.00 8.01 -10.78
C ARG A 101 -1.22 6.74 -11.05
N GLY A 102 -1.77 5.62 -10.63
CA GLY A 102 -1.29 4.29 -10.96
C GLY A 102 -1.72 3.83 -12.37
N PRO A 103 -1.59 2.53 -12.64
CA PRO A 103 -1.72 1.96 -13.98
C PRO A 103 -2.95 2.42 -14.74
N SER A 104 -2.75 2.87 -15.96
CA SER A 104 -3.83 3.30 -16.85
C SER A 104 -4.63 2.09 -17.36
N ARG A 105 -5.81 2.35 -17.96
CA ARG A 105 -6.64 1.30 -18.57
C ARG A 105 -5.90 0.53 -19.68
N SER A 106 -5.09 1.22 -20.46
CA SER A 106 -4.39 0.68 -21.64
C SER A 106 -3.03 0.05 -21.31
N GLU A 107 -2.53 0.27 -20.11
CA GLU A 107 -1.24 -0.24 -19.69
C GLU A 107 -1.22 -1.76 -19.61
N ARG A 108 -0.08 -2.34 -19.96
CA ARG A 108 0.13 -3.79 -19.94
C ARG A 108 1.49 -4.07 -19.34
N VAL A 109 1.60 -5.20 -18.67
CA VAL A 109 2.88 -5.67 -18.14
C VAL A 109 3.82 -5.98 -19.30
N SER A 110 5.02 -5.41 -19.27
CA SER A 110 6.04 -5.68 -20.27
C SER A 110 6.42 -7.15 -20.30
N GLY A 111 6.68 -7.70 -21.51
CA GLY A 111 7.06 -9.09 -21.70
C GLY A 111 5.93 -10.12 -21.61
N MET A 112 4.68 -9.68 -21.57
CA MET A 112 3.52 -10.55 -21.67
C MET A 112 3.15 -10.82 -23.12
N GLY A 113 3.67 -11.91 -23.67
CA GLY A 113 3.11 -12.52 -24.89
C GLY A 113 1.75 -13.19 -24.61
N PRO A 114 1.02 -13.59 -25.66
CA PRO A 114 -0.30 -14.23 -25.55
C PRO A 114 -0.31 -15.50 -24.67
N GLU A 115 0.84 -16.09 -24.42
CA GLU A 115 1.01 -17.28 -23.57
C GLU A 115 0.73 -17.05 -22.09
N ASN A 116 0.90 -15.84 -21.60
CA ASN A 116 0.68 -15.52 -20.19
C ASN A 116 -0.81 -15.41 -19.81
N GLY A 117 -1.71 -15.25 -20.80
CA GLY A 117 -3.14 -15.44 -20.60
C GLY A 117 -3.56 -16.88 -20.29
N ARG A 118 -2.71 -17.86 -20.59
CA ARG A 118 -2.96 -19.30 -20.32
C ARG A 118 -2.64 -19.73 -18.89
N ARG A 119 -1.91 -18.92 -18.11
CA ARG A 119 -1.61 -19.21 -16.69
C ARG A 119 -2.79 -18.98 -15.75
N TYR A 120 -3.87 -18.38 -16.25
CA TYR A 120 -5.16 -18.47 -15.57
C TYR A 120 -5.59 -19.92 -15.47
N ALA A 121 -6.16 -20.26 -14.32
CA ALA A 121 -6.87 -21.52 -14.18
C ALA A 121 -7.62 -21.81 -15.47
N THR A 122 -7.49 -23.02 -15.95
CA THR A 122 -7.78 -23.59 -17.25
C THR A 122 -9.14 -23.22 -17.91
N VAL A 123 -10.07 -22.57 -17.19
CA VAL A 123 -11.38 -22.15 -17.69
C VAL A 123 -11.60 -20.69 -17.34
N ARG A 124 -11.90 -19.85 -18.32
CA ARG A 124 -12.37 -18.47 -18.15
C ARG A 124 -13.83 -18.50 -17.72
N TYR A 125 -14.22 -17.45 -16.96
CA TYR A 125 -15.62 -17.16 -16.63
C TYR A 125 -16.08 -15.90 -17.36
N PRO A 126 -16.40 -15.97 -18.68
CA PRO A 126 -16.76 -14.79 -19.46
C PRO A 126 -17.99 -14.09 -18.91
N SER A 127 -18.98 -14.84 -18.37
CA SER A 127 -20.18 -14.30 -17.74
C SER A 127 -19.90 -13.32 -16.60
N PHE A 128 -18.69 -13.36 -16.03
CA PHE A 128 -18.25 -12.52 -14.93
C PHE A 128 -17.07 -11.60 -15.32
N GLY A 129 -16.93 -11.26 -16.59
CA GLY A 129 -16.01 -10.23 -17.06
C GLY A 129 -14.61 -10.70 -17.43
N GLU A 130 -14.26 -11.97 -17.19
CA GLU A 130 -12.97 -12.49 -17.57
C GLU A 130 -12.82 -12.59 -19.09
N GLY A 131 -11.79 -11.96 -19.65
CA GLY A 131 -11.55 -11.93 -21.08
C GLY A 131 -12.27 -10.82 -21.85
N TRP A 132 -13.07 -9.97 -21.19
CA TRP A 132 -13.73 -8.82 -21.82
C TRP A 132 -12.78 -7.63 -22.05
N GLY A 133 -11.57 -7.68 -21.47
CA GLY A 133 -10.63 -6.57 -21.46
C GLY A 133 -10.83 -5.66 -20.24
N LYS A 134 -10.08 -4.56 -20.22
CA LYS A 134 -10.11 -3.59 -19.11
C LYS A 134 -11.05 -2.44 -19.45
N PHE A 135 -12.03 -2.17 -18.59
CA PHE A 135 -12.94 -1.04 -18.74
C PHE A 135 -12.46 0.21 -17.99
N THR A 136 -11.70 0.01 -16.92
CA THR A 136 -11.16 1.10 -16.10
C THR A 136 -9.65 0.96 -15.88
N SER A 137 -9.00 2.04 -15.40
CA SER A 137 -7.65 2.04 -14.88
C SER A 137 -7.54 1.19 -13.60
N ALA A 138 -6.37 1.21 -12.95
CA ALA A 138 -6.22 0.59 -11.63
C ALA A 138 -7.04 1.27 -10.54
N GLY A 139 -7.44 2.52 -10.75
CA GLY A 139 -8.16 3.33 -9.76
C GLY A 139 -7.28 3.73 -8.58
N LEU A 140 -5.94 3.62 -8.71
CA LEU A 140 -4.98 4.00 -7.70
C LEU A 140 -4.56 5.46 -7.88
N HIS A 141 -4.53 6.21 -6.75
CA HIS A 141 -3.97 7.55 -6.73
C HIS A 141 -3.18 7.76 -5.45
N VAL A 142 -2.15 8.60 -5.53
CA VAL A 142 -1.42 9.13 -4.39
C VAL A 142 -1.55 10.65 -4.40
N LEU A 143 -2.10 11.21 -3.34
CA LEU A 143 -2.12 12.66 -3.09
C LEU A 143 -1.10 12.96 -2.01
N SER A 144 -0.34 14.04 -2.14
CA SER A 144 0.68 14.40 -1.17
C SER A 144 0.86 15.91 -1.03
N ASP A 145 1.19 16.35 0.17
CA ASP A 145 1.67 17.71 0.42
C ASP A 145 3.20 17.82 0.24
N ALA A 146 3.91 16.69 0.37
CA ALA A 146 5.33 16.57 0.05
C ALA A 146 5.54 16.31 -1.46
N PRO A 147 6.63 16.82 -2.07
CA PRO A 147 6.94 16.58 -3.47
C PRO A 147 6.99 15.09 -3.82
N ILE A 148 6.28 14.68 -4.86
CA ILE A 148 6.43 13.37 -5.49
C ILE A 148 7.54 13.51 -6.53
N THR A 149 8.66 12.84 -6.32
CA THR A 149 9.87 12.96 -7.15
C THR A 149 9.93 11.93 -8.26
N ASP A 150 9.30 10.75 -8.03
CA ASP A 150 9.23 9.66 -9.00
C ASP A 150 8.01 8.79 -8.76
N VAL A 151 7.56 8.10 -9.80
CA VAL A 151 6.43 7.14 -9.74
C VAL A 151 6.73 5.96 -10.64
N GLU A 152 6.65 4.78 -10.06
CA GLU A 152 6.72 3.52 -10.78
C GLU A 152 5.43 2.74 -10.54
N ASP A 153 4.88 2.11 -11.56
CA ASP A 153 3.67 1.34 -11.42
C ASP A 153 3.59 0.16 -12.40
N THR A 154 2.72 -0.79 -12.12
CA THR A 154 2.40 -1.89 -13.03
C THR A 154 1.03 -2.46 -12.73
N PRO A 155 0.24 -2.82 -13.75
CA PRO A 155 -0.97 -3.58 -13.56
C PRO A 155 -0.65 -5.03 -13.19
N TYR A 156 -1.51 -5.65 -12.38
CA TYR A 156 -1.41 -7.08 -12.11
C TYR A 156 -1.76 -7.91 -13.33
N ARG A 157 -1.02 -9.00 -13.52
CA ARG A 157 -1.25 -9.98 -14.60
C ARG A 157 -2.50 -10.79 -14.37
N TYR A 158 -2.77 -11.10 -13.10
CA TYR A 158 -3.84 -12.01 -12.69
C TYR A 158 -5.04 -11.24 -12.16
N CYS A 159 -6.23 -11.75 -12.44
CA CYS A 159 -7.50 -11.25 -11.89
C CYS A 159 -8.52 -12.38 -11.91
N ALA A 160 -9.61 -12.27 -11.20
CA ALA A 160 -10.73 -13.22 -11.27
C ALA A 160 -12.05 -12.46 -11.30
N GLY A 161 -12.97 -12.94 -12.14
CA GLY A 161 -14.31 -12.42 -12.23
C GLY A 161 -14.41 -10.96 -12.63
N LEU A 162 -15.38 -10.23 -12.03
CA LEU A 162 -15.63 -8.81 -12.33
C LEU A 162 -14.42 -7.91 -12.04
N ASP A 163 -13.51 -8.30 -11.16
CA ASP A 163 -12.27 -7.56 -10.91
C ASP A 163 -11.38 -7.46 -12.15
N CYS A 164 -11.55 -8.37 -13.11
CA CYS A 164 -10.84 -8.31 -14.39
C CYS A 164 -11.20 -7.10 -15.25
N LEU A 165 -12.32 -6.46 -14.97
CA LEU A 165 -12.76 -5.26 -15.71
C LEU A 165 -11.97 -4.01 -15.31
N ALA A 166 -11.37 -3.99 -14.12
CA ALA A 166 -10.42 -2.97 -13.69
C ALA A 166 -8.99 -3.43 -13.96
N ASN A 167 -8.10 -2.50 -14.31
CA ASN A 167 -6.68 -2.78 -14.51
C ASN A 167 -5.91 -2.68 -13.19
N LYS A 168 -6.41 -3.36 -12.12
CA LYS A 168 -5.83 -3.33 -10.78
C LYS A 168 -4.32 -3.59 -10.82
N GLY A 169 -3.60 -3.03 -9.89
CA GLY A 169 -2.14 -3.10 -9.87
C GLY A 169 -1.54 -2.52 -8.60
N VAL A 170 -0.30 -2.13 -8.71
CA VAL A 170 0.50 -1.49 -7.67
C VAL A 170 1.17 -0.24 -8.23
N MET A 171 1.37 0.76 -7.39
CA MET A 171 2.21 1.92 -7.67
C MET A 171 3.10 2.23 -6.47
N LEU A 172 4.32 2.66 -6.74
CA LEU A 172 5.28 3.20 -5.79
C LEU A 172 5.52 4.66 -6.13
N ALA A 173 5.30 5.54 -5.17
CA ALA A 173 5.63 6.96 -5.27
C ALA A 173 6.79 7.26 -4.33
N ARG A 174 7.82 7.97 -4.83
CA ARG A 174 8.92 8.50 -4.01
C ARG A 174 8.58 9.90 -3.57
N LEU A 175 8.72 10.16 -2.29
CA LEU A 175 8.39 11.46 -1.71
C LEU A 175 9.61 12.08 -1.04
N ALA A 176 9.90 13.35 -1.37
CA ALA A 176 10.87 14.17 -0.65
C ALA A 176 10.17 14.76 0.60
N LEU A 177 10.27 14.05 1.72
CA LEU A 177 9.62 14.47 2.96
C LEU A 177 10.42 15.59 3.63
N PRO A 178 9.81 16.78 3.86
CA PRO A 178 10.48 17.87 4.57
C PRO A 178 10.96 17.44 5.95
N GLY A 179 12.23 17.74 6.25
CA GLY A 179 12.85 17.39 7.53
C GLY A 179 13.39 15.97 7.64
N ALA A 180 13.11 15.08 6.67
CA ALA A 180 13.75 13.77 6.60
C ALA A 180 15.11 13.84 5.89
N PRO A 181 16.04 12.92 6.19
CA PRO A 181 17.38 12.94 5.57
C PRO A 181 17.41 12.48 4.11
N GLY A 182 16.27 12.10 3.53
CA GLY A 182 16.15 11.62 2.17
C GLY A 182 14.71 11.40 1.75
N GLU A 183 14.54 10.68 0.66
CA GLU A 183 13.23 10.29 0.16
C GLU A 183 12.68 9.10 0.93
N ILE A 184 11.36 8.93 0.87
CA ILE A 184 10.66 7.75 1.34
C ILE A 184 9.91 7.10 0.16
N ASP A 185 9.81 5.77 0.18
CA ASP A 185 9.02 5.01 -0.78
C ASP A 185 7.62 4.75 -0.21
N ILE A 186 6.58 5.11 -0.97
CA ILE A 186 5.18 4.87 -0.59
C ILE A 186 4.50 4.02 -1.65
N VAL A 187 3.99 2.86 -1.25
CA VAL A 187 3.30 1.91 -2.12
C VAL A 187 1.80 1.99 -1.89
N ASN A 188 1.03 2.08 -2.98
CA ASN A 188 -0.42 1.95 -3.00
C ASN A 188 -0.84 0.76 -3.87
N THR A 189 -1.75 -0.08 -3.38
CA THR A 189 -2.23 -1.26 -4.09
C THR A 189 -3.71 -1.51 -3.88
N HIS A 190 -4.30 -2.31 -4.79
CA HIS A 190 -5.65 -2.85 -4.62
C HIS A 190 -5.69 -4.28 -5.17
N LEU A 191 -5.81 -5.28 -4.28
CA LEU A 191 -5.82 -6.69 -4.63
C LEU A 191 -7.22 -7.19 -5.03
N ASN A 192 -7.27 -8.40 -5.61
CA ASN A 192 -8.52 -9.01 -6.09
C ASN A 192 -9.53 -9.21 -4.97
N SER A 193 -10.76 -8.75 -5.18
CA SER A 193 -11.84 -8.86 -4.21
C SER A 193 -12.24 -10.33 -3.97
N ARG A 194 -12.78 -10.60 -2.77
CA ARG A 194 -13.18 -11.95 -2.38
C ARG A 194 -14.54 -12.33 -2.99
N ARG A 195 -15.59 -11.60 -2.65
CA ARG A 195 -16.97 -11.88 -3.06
C ARG A 195 -17.44 -10.98 -4.20
N ALA A 196 -16.95 -9.76 -4.27
CA ALA A 196 -17.35 -8.81 -5.32
C ALA A 196 -16.88 -9.24 -6.72
N ALA A 197 -15.86 -10.10 -6.80
CA ALA A 197 -15.43 -10.73 -8.06
C ALA A 197 -16.51 -11.61 -8.72
N LYS A 198 -17.54 -12.08 -7.95
CA LYS A 198 -18.67 -12.89 -8.44
C LYS A 198 -18.27 -14.23 -9.06
N VAL A 199 -17.16 -14.79 -8.64
CA VAL A 199 -16.66 -16.13 -9.01
C VAL A 199 -16.48 -16.98 -7.76
N PRO A 200 -16.29 -18.32 -7.88
CA PRO A 200 -16.02 -19.18 -6.72
C PRO A 200 -14.87 -18.64 -5.87
N ILE A 201 -15.00 -18.75 -4.54
CA ILE A 201 -14.01 -18.22 -3.59
C ILE A 201 -12.60 -18.75 -3.85
N ALA A 202 -12.46 -20.05 -4.15
CA ALA A 202 -11.16 -20.64 -4.47
C ALA A 202 -10.50 -19.98 -5.70
N ARG A 203 -11.30 -19.55 -6.69
CA ARG A 203 -10.79 -18.87 -7.86
C ARG A 203 -10.31 -17.45 -7.53
N SER A 204 -11.12 -16.69 -6.78
CA SER A 204 -10.73 -15.36 -6.33
C SER A 204 -9.54 -15.40 -5.36
N LEU A 205 -9.42 -16.43 -4.52
CA LEU A 205 -8.27 -16.67 -3.66
C LEU A 205 -6.99 -16.90 -4.48
N ARG A 206 -7.06 -17.76 -5.51
CA ARG A 206 -5.90 -18.01 -6.37
C ARG A 206 -5.41 -16.73 -7.06
N ALA A 207 -6.33 -15.92 -7.60
CA ALA A 207 -5.97 -14.64 -8.23
C ALA A 207 -5.34 -13.69 -7.21
N HIS A 208 -5.91 -13.60 -6.00
CA HIS A 208 -5.39 -12.79 -4.92
C HIS A 208 -3.97 -13.22 -4.51
N ASN A 209 -3.72 -14.53 -4.36
CA ASN A 209 -2.41 -15.05 -3.98
C ASN A 209 -1.35 -14.73 -5.03
N LEU A 210 -1.67 -14.89 -6.32
CA LEU A 210 -0.78 -14.52 -7.42
C LEU A 210 -0.50 -13.02 -7.46
N GLN A 211 -1.50 -12.19 -7.20
CA GLN A 211 -1.31 -10.74 -7.08
C GLN A 211 -0.46 -10.38 -5.86
N THR A 212 -0.58 -11.11 -4.75
CA THR A 212 0.29 -10.93 -3.58
C THR A 212 1.75 -11.20 -3.92
N GLU A 213 2.02 -12.25 -4.71
CA GLU A 213 3.38 -12.53 -5.21
C GLU A 213 3.88 -11.42 -6.14
N GLU A 214 3.03 -10.93 -7.05
CA GLU A 214 3.37 -9.82 -7.94
C GLU A 214 3.64 -8.53 -7.16
N LEU A 215 2.85 -8.22 -6.13
CA LEU A 215 3.07 -7.08 -5.24
C LEU A 215 4.43 -7.16 -4.55
N MET A 216 4.76 -8.31 -3.94
CA MET A 216 6.05 -8.49 -3.25
C MET A 216 7.23 -8.42 -4.24
N THR A 217 7.08 -9.01 -5.42
CA THR A 217 8.08 -8.96 -6.50
C THR A 217 8.30 -7.52 -6.95
N PHE A 218 7.23 -6.76 -7.16
CA PHE A 218 7.30 -5.35 -7.53
C PHE A 218 8.00 -4.52 -6.46
N ILE A 219 7.60 -4.65 -5.19
CA ILE A 219 8.22 -3.93 -4.08
C ILE A 219 9.72 -4.24 -4.02
N ASN A 220 10.11 -5.51 -4.08
CA ASN A 220 11.52 -5.90 -4.00
C ASN A 220 12.35 -5.43 -5.20
N ALA A 221 11.75 -5.28 -6.39
CA ALA A 221 12.43 -4.82 -7.59
C ALA A 221 12.59 -3.29 -7.68
N HIS A 222 11.67 -2.54 -7.07
CA HIS A 222 11.57 -1.08 -7.29
C HIS A 222 11.88 -0.25 -6.05
N ARG A 223 11.72 -0.80 -4.82
CA ARG A 223 12.12 -0.08 -3.61
C ARG A 223 13.63 0.05 -3.54
N ASP A 224 14.10 1.14 -3.00
CA ASP A 224 15.47 1.27 -2.54
C ASP A 224 15.54 0.74 -1.09
N VAL A 225 16.40 -0.25 -0.83
CA VAL A 225 16.56 -0.84 0.51
C VAL A 225 17.09 0.15 1.53
N ASP A 226 17.72 1.23 1.07
CA ASP A 226 18.23 2.33 1.89
C ASP A 226 17.19 3.44 2.13
N ARG A 227 15.96 3.29 1.60
CA ARG A 227 14.84 4.20 1.86
C ARG A 227 13.78 3.57 2.74
N PRO A 228 13.24 4.33 3.69
CA PRO A 228 12.04 3.91 4.43
C PRO A 228 10.89 3.58 3.47
N LEU A 229 10.15 2.53 3.79
CA LEU A 229 9.02 2.06 3.00
C LEU A 229 7.72 2.18 3.81
N LEU A 230 6.70 2.78 3.22
CA LEU A 230 5.32 2.72 3.69
C LEU A 230 4.47 2.04 2.62
N VAL A 231 3.61 1.12 3.03
CA VAL A 231 2.71 0.39 2.12
C VAL A 231 1.29 0.58 2.60
N GLY A 232 0.37 0.88 1.70
CA GLY A 232 -1.06 0.94 2.03
C GLY A 232 -1.92 0.49 0.86
N GLY A 233 -3.18 0.17 1.13
CA GLY A 233 -4.12 -0.22 0.09
C GLY A 233 -5.28 -1.06 0.59
N ASP A 234 -6.16 -1.40 -0.33
CA ASP A 234 -7.21 -2.40 -0.14
C ASP A 234 -6.64 -3.79 -0.46
N PHE A 235 -6.24 -4.50 0.59
CA PHE A 235 -5.69 -5.85 0.48
C PHE A 235 -6.77 -6.93 0.35
N ASN A 236 -8.04 -6.58 0.49
CA ASN A 236 -9.17 -7.51 0.39
C ASN A 236 -9.06 -8.75 1.31
N VAL A 237 -8.61 -8.56 2.55
CA VAL A 237 -8.31 -9.62 3.52
C VAL A 237 -9.34 -9.75 4.65
N ARG A 238 -10.40 -8.93 4.66
CA ARG A 238 -11.43 -9.00 5.72
C ARG A 238 -11.99 -10.42 5.82
N ASP A 239 -11.99 -10.97 7.02
CA ASP A 239 -12.46 -12.31 7.35
C ASP A 239 -11.89 -13.40 6.42
N ALA A 240 -10.63 -13.23 6.01
CA ALA A 240 -9.96 -14.12 5.07
C ALA A 240 -8.51 -14.41 5.51
N PRO A 241 -8.33 -15.21 6.57
CA PRO A 241 -6.99 -15.56 7.05
C PRO A 241 -6.15 -16.28 6.00
N ASP A 242 -6.76 -17.08 5.14
CA ASP A 242 -6.13 -17.74 4.00
C ASP A 242 -5.47 -16.77 3.01
N ARG A 243 -6.03 -15.56 2.85
CA ARG A 243 -5.43 -14.48 2.07
C ARG A 243 -4.34 -13.74 2.85
N TYR A 244 -4.66 -13.42 4.10
CA TYR A 244 -3.77 -12.64 4.94
C TYR A 244 -2.47 -13.40 5.25
N ASP A 245 -2.57 -14.69 5.54
CA ASP A 245 -1.42 -15.52 5.92
C ASP A 245 -0.58 -15.98 4.73
N TYR A 246 -1.11 -15.83 3.51
CA TYR A 246 -0.39 -16.27 2.33
C TYR A 246 0.97 -15.58 2.22
N ARG A 247 2.03 -16.37 2.29
CA ARG A 247 3.45 -15.94 2.26
C ARG A 247 3.76 -14.79 3.23
N SER A 248 3.09 -14.74 4.37
CA SER A 248 3.25 -13.63 5.33
C SER A 248 4.67 -13.50 5.87
N ALA A 249 5.41 -14.60 6.01
CA ALA A 249 6.80 -14.61 6.45
C ALA A 249 7.79 -14.01 5.42
N GLU A 250 7.37 -13.89 4.15
CA GLU A 250 8.23 -13.37 3.07
C GLU A 250 7.99 -11.88 2.79
N ARG A 251 7.08 -11.24 3.51
CA ARG A 251 6.76 -9.82 3.32
C ARG A 251 7.96 -8.94 3.60
N PRO A 252 8.31 -8.01 2.70
CA PRO A 252 9.43 -7.09 2.91
C PRO A 252 9.05 -5.90 3.81
N TYR A 253 7.99 -6.03 4.60
CA TYR A 253 7.43 -5.00 5.48
C TYR A 253 6.71 -5.63 6.68
N GLN A 254 6.49 -4.82 7.70
CA GLN A 254 5.74 -5.18 8.90
C GLN A 254 4.36 -4.52 8.88
N VAL A 255 3.31 -5.28 9.13
CA VAL A 255 1.92 -4.76 9.16
C VAL A 255 1.70 -3.94 10.42
N VAL A 256 1.17 -2.73 10.27
CA VAL A 256 0.95 -1.76 11.36
C VAL A 256 0.10 -2.35 12.47
N SER A 257 -1.04 -2.96 12.13
CA SER A 257 -1.95 -3.52 13.14
C SER A 257 -1.33 -4.68 13.93
N GLU A 258 -0.48 -5.50 13.29
CA GLU A 258 0.29 -6.54 14.00
C GLU A 258 1.34 -5.94 14.93
N PHE A 259 2.03 -4.89 14.46
CA PHE A 259 3.04 -4.20 15.24
C PHE A 259 2.41 -3.55 16.47
N CYS A 260 1.38 -2.75 16.29
CA CYS A 260 0.70 -2.01 17.35
C CYS A 260 -0.08 -2.92 18.32
N ASN A 261 -0.43 -4.13 17.91
CA ASN A 261 -1.11 -5.12 18.79
C ASN A 261 -0.17 -5.80 19.79
N ARG A 262 1.14 -5.57 19.69
CA ARG A 262 2.11 -6.08 20.65
C ARG A 262 2.21 -5.14 21.86
N ALA A 263 2.16 -5.67 23.08
CA ALA A 263 2.24 -4.87 24.31
C ALA A 263 3.49 -3.99 24.38
N ALA A 264 4.59 -4.43 23.76
CA ALA A 264 5.85 -3.65 23.68
C ALA A 264 5.77 -2.45 22.72
N ASN A 265 4.73 -2.37 21.86
CA ASN A 265 4.61 -1.38 20.80
C ASN A 265 3.23 -0.69 20.80
N PRO A 266 2.79 -0.07 21.90
CA PRO A 266 1.49 0.56 21.93
C PRO A 266 1.42 1.70 20.91
N CYS A 267 0.33 1.75 20.12
CA CYS A 267 -0.01 2.87 19.26
C CYS A 267 -1.28 3.55 19.78
N GLU A 268 -1.32 4.87 19.76
CA GLU A 268 -2.54 5.59 20.14
C GLU A 268 -3.69 5.24 19.19
N GLY A 269 -4.90 5.17 19.71
CA GLY A 269 -6.15 4.95 18.93
C GLY A 269 -6.41 3.51 18.55
N GLN A 270 -5.49 2.56 18.80
CA GLN A 270 -5.76 1.14 18.64
C GLN A 270 -6.32 0.59 19.95
N ALA A 271 -7.59 0.18 19.94
CA ALA A 271 -8.16 -0.56 21.05
C ALA A 271 -7.59 -2.00 21.04
N LEU A 272 -6.92 -2.35 22.13
CA LEU A 272 -6.43 -3.72 22.38
C LEU A 272 -7.55 -4.59 23.00
N ASP A 273 -8.74 -4.56 22.41
CA ASP A 273 -9.93 -5.16 23.01
C ASP A 273 -9.84 -6.68 23.17
N ASN A 274 -9.00 -7.35 22.39
CA ASN A 274 -8.69 -8.76 22.54
C ASN A 274 -7.35 -9.12 21.87
N PRO A 275 -6.27 -9.31 22.62
CA PRO A 275 -4.98 -9.67 22.05
C PRO A 275 -4.96 -11.07 21.40
N ALA A 276 -5.89 -11.95 21.75
CA ALA A 276 -6.04 -13.27 21.11
C ALA A 276 -6.79 -13.20 19.78
N ALA A 277 -7.58 -12.14 19.52
CA ALA A 277 -8.19 -11.91 18.24
C ALA A 277 -7.19 -11.27 17.26
N ARG A 278 -7.36 -11.53 15.98
CA ARG A 278 -6.57 -10.90 14.91
C ARG A 278 -7.34 -9.66 14.39
N PRO A 279 -7.28 -8.51 15.06
CA PRO A 279 -8.13 -7.33 14.76
C PRO A 279 -7.90 -6.81 13.34
N TRP A 280 -6.71 -7.01 12.76
CA TRP A 280 -6.40 -6.66 11.38
C TRP A 280 -7.23 -7.42 10.34
N LEU A 281 -7.80 -8.58 10.67
CA LEU A 281 -8.72 -9.30 9.79
C LEU A 281 -10.13 -8.69 9.74
N ARG A 282 -10.43 -7.68 10.55
CA ARG A 282 -11.72 -6.96 10.48
C ARG A 282 -11.73 -5.88 9.39
N SER A 283 -10.57 -5.50 8.86
CA SER A 283 -10.45 -4.53 7.78
C SER A 283 -10.02 -5.19 6.47
N GLN A 284 -10.42 -4.61 5.34
CA GLN A 284 -9.87 -4.92 4.03
C GLN A 284 -8.62 -4.08 3.75
N ASP A 285 -8.58 -2.88 4.37
CA ASP A 285 -7.55 -1.87 4.19
C ASP A 285 -6.45 -2.10 5.21
N LEU A 286 -5.21 -2.19 4.74
CA LEU A 286 -4.03 -2.36 5.57
C LEU A 286 -3.01 -1.27 5.29
N GLN A 287 -2.20 -0.98 6.31
CA GLN A 287 -0.94 -0.30 6.15
C GLN A 287 0.20 -1.12 6.76
N ALA A 288 1.39 -0.94 6.18
CA ALA A 288 2.61 -1.62 6.59
C ALA A 288 3.80 -0.70 6.40
N PHE A 289 4.94 -1.03 7.00
CA PHE A 289 6.14 -0.23 6.97
C PHE A 289 7.41 -1.07 7.04
N ALA A 290 8.51 -0.50 6.55
CA ALA A 290 9.86 -1.00 6.82
C ALA A 290 10.79 0.18 7.08
N SER A 291 11.64 0.04 8.08
CA SER A 291 12.78 0.92 8.32
C SER A 291 13.87 0.65 7.28
N ALA A 292 14.77 1.59 7.05
CA ALA A 292 15.85 1.43 6.09
C ALA A 292 17.09 2.26 6.46
N GLY A 293 18.25 1.64 6.38
CA GLY A 293 19.52 2.28 6.69
C GLY A 293 19.50 2.93 8.07
N PRO A 294 19.86 4.23 8.14
CA PRO A 294 19.91 4.96 9.40
C PRO A 294 18.53 5.49 9.85
N VAL A 295 17.45 5.28 9.07
CA VAL A 295 16.12 5.83 9.37
C VAL A 295 15.20 4.74 9.92
N THR A 296 14.82 4.88 11.18
CA THR A 296 13.83 4.01 11.83
C THR A 296 12.43 4.56 11.58
N VAL A 297 11.50 3.70 11.13
CA VAL A 297 10.08 4.03 10.98
C VAL A 297 9.28 3.32 12.07
N ARG A 298 8.40 4.06 12.73
CA ARG A 298 7.50 3.50 13.74
C ARG A 298 6.11 4.10 13.63
N PRO A 299 5.03 3.29 13.49
CA PRO A 299 3.68 3.78 13.66
C PRO A 299 3.47 4.19 15.12
N ILE A 300 2.82 5.33 15.34
CA ILE A 300 2.59 5.88 16.68
C ILE A 300 1.12 6.10 16.97
N ARG A 301 0.27 6.27 15.94
CA ARG A 301 -1.17 6.51 16.09
C ARG A 301 -1.96 5.94 14.92
N ILE A 302 -3.13 5.41 15.22
CA ILE A 302 -4.10 4.88 14.27
C ILE A 302 -5.43 5.57 14.48
N GLU A 303 -6.06 6.02 13.39
CA GLU A 303 -7.39 6.65 13.43
C GLU A 303 -8.26 6.11 12.29
N THR A 304 -9.55 6.04 12.54
CA THR A 304 -10.55 5.75 11.50
C THR A 304 -11.19 7.07 11.06
N LEU A 305 -11.11 7.36 9.77
CA LEU A 305 -11.73 8.53 9.14
C LEU A 305 -12.87 8.09 8.22
N PHE A 306 -13.76 9.02 7.86
CA PHE A 306 -14.86 8.78 6.91
C PHE A 306 -15.79 7.62 7.27
N GLY A 307 -15.86 7.25 8.54
CA GLY A 307 -16.81 6.26 9.07
C GLY A 307 -18.26 6.71 8.92
N VAL A 308 -19.16 6.06 9.64
CA VAL A 308 -20.58 6.45 9.65
C VAL A 308 -20.70 7.86 10.19
N SER A 309 -21.26 8.77 9.38
CA SER A 309 -21.54 10.14 9.81
C SER A 309 -22.61 10.17 10.92
N LYS A 310 -22.72 11.31 11.63
CA LYS A 310 -23.80 11.54 12.62
C LYS A 310 -25.21 11.38 12.03
N SER A 311 -25.36 11.56 10.71
CA SER A 311 -26.62 11.34 9.99
C SER A 311 -26.84 9.89 9.53
N GLY A 312 -25.94 8.96 9.89
CA GLY A 312 -26.00 7.55 9.47
C GLY A 312 -25.55 7.29 8.03
N SER A 313 -25.09 8.34 7.29
CA SER A 313 -24.62 8.18 5.92
C SER A 313 -23.14 7.83 5.88
N ARG A 314 -22.75 7.05 4.86
CA ARG A 314 -21.35 6.71 4.53
C ARG A 314 -20.97 7.27 3.17
N LEU A 315 -19.77 7.79 3.05
CA LEU A 315 -19.23 8.26 1.77
C LEU A 315 -18.63 7.11 0.93
N SER A 316 -18.26 6.01 1.57
CA SER A 316 -17.82 4.76 0.96
C SER A 316 -18.34 3.56 1.78
N ASP A 317 -18.25 2.36 1.26
CA ASP A 317 -18.44 1.11 2.01
C ASP A 317 -17.18 0.68 2.77
N HIS A 318 -16.08 1.43 2.63
CA HIS A 318 -14.89 1.40 3.45
C HIS A 318 -14.84 2.61 4.38
N ASP A 319 -14.15 2.47 5.49
CA ASP A 319 -13.70 3.55 6.34
C ASP A 319 -12.26 3.92 5.93
N GLY A 320 -11.87 5.17 6.11
CA GLY A 320 -10.49 5.59 5.88
C GLY A 320 -9.60 5.13 7.03
N TYR A 321 -8.47 4.50 6.73
CA TYR A 321 -7.49 4.02 7.70
C TYR A 321 -6.28 4.95 7.71
N LEU A 322 -6.21 5.81 8.72
CA LEU A 322 -5.13 6.79 8.91
C LEU A 322 -4.11 6.25 9.91
N VAL A 323 -2.84 6.30 9.53
CA VAL A 323 -1.70 5.98 10.41
C VAL A 323 -0.75 7.15 10.43
N ARG A 324 -0.32 7.55 11.63
CA ARG A 324 0.78 8.49 11.84
C ARG A 324 2.03 7.69 12.15
N TYR A 325 3.08 7.97 11.39
CA TYR A 325 4.40 7.36 11.56
C TYR A 325 5.39 8.42 12.07
N ARG A 326 6.32 7.99 12.92
CA ARG A 326 7.52 8.74 13.27
C ARG A 326 8.71 8.13 12.56
N LEU A 327 9.45 8.95 11.87
CA LEU A 327 10.75 8.62 11.28
C LEU A 327 11.81 9.23 12.19
N SER A 328 12.78 8.42 12.62
CA SER A 328 13.84 8.85 13.53
C SER A 328 15.21 8.44 12.97
N TRP A 329 16.21 9.28 13.13
CA TRP A 329 17.58 9.02 12.64
C TRP A 329 18.61 9.74 13.49
N ASP A 330 19.84 9.20 13.49
CA ASP A 330 21.01 9.88 14.02
C ASP A 330 21.66 10.69 12.88
N PRO A 331 21.80 12.02 12.99
CA PRO A 331 22.43 12.84 11.97
C PRO A 331 23.88 12.44 11.66
N ALA A 332 24.64 11.96 12.66
CA ALA A 332 26.01 11.54 12.44
C ALA A 332 26.09 10.27 11.59
N VAL A 333 25.17 9.32 11.81
CA VAL A 333 25.06 8.08 11.02
C VAL A 333 24.61 8.40 9.59
N VAL A 334 23.63 9.29 9.44
CA VAL A 334 23.15 9.75 8.11
C VAL A 334 24.28 10.42 7.34
N ALA A 335 25.03 11.33 7.97
CA ALA A 335 26.15 12.02 7.35
C ALA A 335 27.26 11.05 6.89
N ALA A 336 27.51 10.01 7.68
CA ALA A 336 28.50 8.97 7.36
C ALA A 336 28.04 8.04 6.22
N ALA A 337 26.72 7.79 6.11
CA ALA A 337 26.12 6.93 5.08
C ALA A 337 25.91 7.65 3.74
N SER A 338 25.97 8.98 3.69
CA SER A 338 25.66 9.78 2.50
C SER A 338 26.90 10.40 1.86
N PRO A 339 27.54 9.73 0.89
CA PRO A 339 28.44 10.39 -0.04
C PRO A 339 27.70 10.98 -1.26
N ARG A 340 26.39 11.27 -1.18
CA ARG A 340 25.65 11.85 -2.31
C ARG A 340 25.51 13.35 -2.16
N PRO A 341 25.89 14.13 -3.21
CA PRO A 341 25.59 15.57 -3.23
C PRO A 341 24.09 15.81 -3.16
N PRO A 342 23.64 16.98 -2.66
CA PRO A 342 22.22 17.33 -2.62
C PRO A 342 21.61 17.14 -4.01
N VAL A 343 20.50 16.44 -4.10
CA VAL A 343 19.76 16.26 -5.33
C VAL A 343 19.25 17.64 -5.75
N GLU A 344 19.88 18.25 -6.75
CA GLU A 344 19.28 19.36 -7.47
C GLU A 344 17.97 18.85 -8.07
N LEU A 345 16.84 19.44 -7.65
CA LEU A 345 15.50 19.16 -8.18
C LEU A 345 15.45 19.57 -9.67
N ARG A 346 16.08 18.78 -10.54
CA ARG A 346 15.88 18.87 -11.98
C ARG A 346 14.74 17.91 -12.35
N PRO A 347 13.66 18.40 -12.99
CA PRO A 347 12.66 17.53 -13.55
C PRO A 347 13.29 16.71 -14.67
N GLN A 348 13.71 15.48 -14.39
CA GLN A 348 14.13 14.56 -15.45
C GLN A 348 12.88 14.02 -16.14
N LEU A 349 12.48 14.70 -17.21
CA LEU A 349 11.61 14.14 -18.24
C LEU A 349 12.35 12.97 -18.90
N ARG A 350 12.25 11.77 -18.33
CA ARG A 350 12.58 10.56 -19.09
C ARG A 350 11.50 10.38 -20.16
N ARG A 351 11.87 10.67 -21.42
CA ARG A 351 11.08 10.26 -22.59
C ARG A 351 11.06 8.73 -22.63
N GLY A 352 9.89 8.13 -22.37
CA GLY A 352 9.73 6.72 -22.68
C GLY A 352 8.72 5.91 -21.89
N LEU A 353 8.27 6.33 -20.72
CA LEU A 353 7.13 5.72 -20.01
C LEU A 353 6.40 6.89 -19.33
N GLY A 354 5.13 7.07 -19.69
CA GLY A 354 4.42 8.30 -19.37
C GLY A 354 4.19 8.53 -17.87
N VAL A 355 5.16 9.12 -17.21
CA VAL A 355 5.01 9.65 -15.84
C VAL A 355 4.11 10.88 -15.94
N LYS A 356 2.84 10.74 -15.56
CA LYS A 356 1.89 11.85 -15.46
C LYS A 356 1.87 12.41 -14.05
N VAL A 357 2.95 13.07 -13.67
CA VAL A 357 2.94 13.95 -12.50
C VAL A 357 2.31 15.27 -12.93
N ILE A 358 1.14 15.61 -12.40
CA ILE A 358 0.48 16.89 -12.69
C ILE A 358 0.89 17.88 -11.59
N TRP A 359 1.83 18.75 -11.93
CA TRP A 359 2.21 19.91 -11.10
C TRP A 359 1.08 20.95 -11.13
N ARG A 360 0.69 21.49 -9.98
CA ARG A 360 -0.06 22.74 -9.89
C ARG A 360 0.85 23.85 -9.39
N ARG A 361 0.81 24.97 -10.11
CA ARG A 361 1.31 26.27 -9.63
C ARG A 361 0.30 26.88 -8.66
#